data_3c5a86a94bb05c3329ebb650ad88bde2
#
_entry.id   3c5a86a94bb05c3329ebb650ad88bde2
#
_cell.length_a   1.000
_cell.length_b   1.000
_cell.length_c   1.000
_cell.angle_alpha   90.00
_cell.angle_beta   90.00
_cell.angle_gamma   90.00
#
_symmetry.space_group_name_H-M   'P 1'
#
loop_
_entity.id
_entity.type
_entity.pdbx_description
1 polymer ?
#
loop_
_entity_poly.entity_id
_entity_poly.type
_entity_poly.pdbx_seq_one_letter_code
_entity_poly.pdbx_strand_id
1 'polypeptide(L)'
;MTRNYLSGSIKKGLAIIECIGSSPKPLKASQVSKITNLDRATSFRILTYLTSLGYIFKDNSSNLYSLGHKIFEFGDKSDFLKSLTTLCIDHIKSLSQITRHITYLAVLEGPHIVYCDKVDPSGENAPRAFRM
;
A
#
# COMPACT_ATOMS: atom_id res chain seq x y z
N MET A 1 28.56 -17.12 3.37
CA MET A 1 27.71 -16.83 4.55
C MET A 1 27.05 -15.44 4.54
N THR A 2 27.42 -14.52 3.67
CA THR A 2 26.89 -13.13 3.63
C THR A 2 25.50 -12.97 2.97
N ARG A 3 25.08 -13.93 2.15
CA ARG A 3 23.81 -13.87 1.41
C ARG A 3 22.54 -13.94 2.27
N ASN A 4 22.59 -14.60 3.43
CA ASN A 4 21.42 -14.85 4.27
C ASN A 4 21.02 -13.63 5.14
N TYR A 5 21.97 -12.80 5.51
CA TYR A 5 21.73 -11.62 6.37
C TYR A 5 21.04 -10.47 5.61
N LEU A 6 21.48 -10.20 4.37
CA LEU A 6 20.86 -9.17 3.51
C LEU A 6 19.42 -9.54 3.15
N SER A 7 19.17 -10.81 2.80
CA SER A 7 17.83 -11.33 2.53
C SER A 7 16.90 -11.17 3.75
N GLY A 8 17.39 -11.46 4.95
CA GLY A 8 16.61 -11.32 6.18
C GLY A 8 16.24 -9.86 6.50
N SER A 9 17.15 -8.91 6.29
CA SER A 9 16.89 -7.49 6.54
C SER A 9 15.91 -6.89 5.56
N ILE A 10 16.01 -7.21 4.28
CA ILE A 10 15.06 -6.77 3.25
C ILE A 10 13.68 -7.33 3.55
N LYS A 11 13.56 -8.62 3.86
CA LYS A 11 12.30 -9.26 4.23
C LYS A 11 11.62 -8.58 5.42
N LYS A 12 12.38 -8.24 6.46
CA LYS A 12 11.88 -7.52 7.63
C LYS A 12 11.40 -6.11 7.27
N GLY A 13 12.14 -5.39 6.41
CA GLY A 13 11.75 -4.06 5.94
C GLY A 13 10.45 -4.08 5.15
N LEU A 14 10.30 -5.01 4.20
CA LEU A 14 9.09 -5.19 3.42
C LEU A 14 7.90 -5.59 4.31
N ALA A 15 8.09 -6.50 5.27
CA ALA A 15 7.04 -6.88 6.20
C ALA A 15 6.53 -5.70 7.05
N ILE A 16 7.37 -4.75 7.41
CA ILE A 16 6.97 -3.53 8.11
C ILE A 16 6.16 -2.61 7.18
N ILE A 17 6.58 -2.42 5.93
CA ILE A 17 5.84 -1.61 4.95
C ILE A 17 4.45 -2.23 4.70
N GLU A 18 4.38 -3.54 4.49
CA GLU A 18 3.12 -4.27 4.29
C GLU A 18 2.20 -4.19 5.52
N CYS A 19 2.76 -4.34 6.72
CA CYS A 19 2.02 -4.22 7.98
C CYS A 19 1.35 -2.85 8.11
N ILE A 20 2.08 -1.77 7.82
CA ILE A 20 1.54 -0.40 7.90
C ILE A 20 0.56 -0.14 6.76
N GLY A 21 0.85 -0.61 5.55
CA GLY A 21 0.01 -0.42 4.38
C GLY A 21 -1.33 -1.15 4.46
N SER A 22 -1.37 -2.30 5.13
CA SER A 22 -2.59 -3.09 5.34
C SER A 22 -3.43 -2.60 6.52
N SER A 23 -2.92 -1.66 7.31
CA SER A 23 -3.65 -1.16 8.49
C SER A 23 -4.61 -0.03 8.09
N PRO A 24 -5.87 -0.07 8.52
CA PRO A 24 -6.84 1.00 8.26
C PRO A 24 -6.53 2.30 9.03
N LYS A 25 -5.61 2.24 10.01
CA LYS A 25 -5.21 3.39 10.85
C LYS A 25 -3.70 3.40 11.06
N PRO A 26 -3.08 4.58 11.25
CA PRO A 26 -1.68 4.67 11.63
C PRO A 26 -1.36 3.86 12.89
N LEU A 27 -0.18 3.25 12.94
CA LEU A 27 0.24 2.32 13.98
C LEU A 27 1.34 2.90 14.87
N LYS A 28 1.36 2.51 16.16
CA LYS A 28 2.53 2.71 17.03
C LYS A 28 3.64 1.70 16.72
N ALA A 29 4.88 2.04 16.99
CA ALA A 29 6.02 1.12 16.81
C ALA A 29 5.84 -0.21 17.56
N SER A 30 5.22 -0.19 18.75
CA SER A 30 4.92 -1.40 19.51
C SER A 30 3.88 -2.32 18.84
N GLN A 31 2.92 -1.75 18.12
CA GLN A 31 1.94 -2.51 17.36
C GLN A 31 2.59 -3.15 16.14
N VAL A 32 3.43 -2.38 15.40
CA VAL A 32 4.21 -2.92 14.27
C VAL A 32 5.10 -4.08 14.72
N SER A 33 5.84 -3.92 15.82
CA SER A 33 6.67 -4.99 16.41
C SER A 33 5.85 -6.26 16.70
N LYS A 34 4.68 -6.10 17.31
CA LYS A 34 3.80 -7.22 17.64
C LYS A 34 3.24 -7.93 16.41
N ILE A 35 2.75 -7.17 15.42
CA ILE A 35 2.15 -7.73 14.19
C ILE A 35 3.19 -8.44 13.33
N THR A 36 4.38 -7.83 13.17
CA THR A 36 5.47 -8.41 12.37
C THR A 36 6.28 -9.50 13.09
N ASN A 37 6.00 -9.73 14.36
CA ASN A 37 6.74 -10.64 15.23
C ASN A 37 8.25 -10.36 15.27
N LEU A 38 8.62 -9.08 15.17
CA LEU A 38 10.00 -8.60 15.31
C LEU A 38 10.22 -8.05 16.72
N ASP A 39 11.43 -8.18 17.24
CA ASP A 39 11.79 -7.52 18.50
C ASP A 39 11.72 -5.99 18.37
N ARG A 40 11.51 -5.31 19.51
CA ARG A 40 11.28 -3.86 19.56
C ARG A 40 12.46 -3.06 19.00
N ALA A 41 13.68 -3.48 19.31
CA ALA A 41 14.89 -2.77 18.86
C ALA A 41 15.05 -2.85 17.34
N THR A 42 14.89 -4.04 16.77
CA THR A 42 14.92 -4.27 15.32
C THR A 42 13.81 -3.50 14.62
N SER A 43 12.58 -3.58 15.12
CA SER A 43 11.43 -2.83 14.54
C SER A 43 11.68 -1.33 14.55
N PHE A 44 12.13 -0.77 15.67
CA PHE A 44 12.42 0.65 15.79
C PHE A 44 13.52 1.11 14.83
N ARG A 45 14.61 0.34 14.73
CA ARG A 45 15.72 0.65 13.81
C ARG A 45 15.26 0.65 12.35
N ILE A 46 14.47 -0.35 11.95
CA ILE A 46 13.94 -0.43 10.58
C ILE A 46 12.94 0.69 10.31
N LEU A 47 12.02 0.98 11.25
CA LEU A 47 11.08 2.10 11.13
C LEU A 47 11.81 3.43 10.96
N THR A 48 12.83 3.69 11.76
CA THR A 48 13.66 4.90 11.66
C THR A 48 14.32 5.00 10.29
N TYR A 49 14.89 3.90 9.80
CA TYR A 49 15.54 3.87 8.50
C TYR A 49 14.53 4.07 7.35
N LEU A 50 13.39 3.38 7.36
CA LEU A 50 12.36 3.55 6.34
C LEU A 50 11.75 4.96 6.37
N THR A 51 11.68 5.58 7.55
CA THR A 51 11.24 6.98 7.68
C THR A 51 12.27 7.93 7.05
N SER A 52 13.56 7.73 7.30
CA SER A 52 14.62 8.56 6.69
C SER A 52 14.67 8.45 5.16
N LEU A 53 14.24 7.31 4.61
CA LEU A 53 14.14 7.08 3.17
C LEU A 53 12.80 7.55 2.56
N GLY A 54 11.82 7.98 3.36
CA GLY A 54 10.52 8.45 2.90
C GLY A 54 9.50 7.35 2.57
N TYR A 55 9.80 6.08 2.83
CA TYR A 55 8.83 4.97 2.67
C TYR A 55 7.77 4.95 3.75
N ILE A 56 8.10 5.42 4.93
CA ILE A 56 7.22 5.54 6.09
C ILE A 56 7.25 6.99 6.55
N PHE A 57 6.09 7.49 6.96
CA PHE A 57 5.93 8.76 7.61
C PHE A 57 5.69 8.54 9.10
N LYS A 58 6.38 9.32 9.94
CA LYS A 58 6.14 9.37 11.37
C LYS A 58 5.56 10.72 11.74
N ASP A 59 4.38 10.71 12.30
CA ASP A 59 3.83 11.90 12.96
C ASP A 59 4.50 12.11 14.32
N ASN A 60 5.21 13.22 14.46
CA ASN A 60 5.97 13.54 15.66
C ASN A 60 5.07 13.90 16.86
N SER A 61 3.83 14.32 16.63
CA SER A 61 2.88 14.69 17.72
C SER A 61 2.25 13.45 18.34
N SER A 62 1.83 12.49 17.53
CA SER A 62 1.16 11.27 17.97
C SER A 62 2.08 10.06 18.10
N ASN A 63 3.30 10.13 17.55
CA ASN A 63 4.24 9.02 17.41
C ASN A 63 3.66 7.82 16.63
N LEU A 64 2.74 8.10 15.69
CA LEU A 64 2.14 7.10 14.83
C LEU A 64 2.87 7.03 13.49
N TYR A 65 2.88 5.86 12.89
CA TYR A 65 3.50 5.55 11.61
C TYR A 65 2.45 5.24 10.55
N SER A 66 2.62 5.81 9.36
CA SER A 66 1.82 5.58 8.16
C SER A 66 2.73 5.41 6.94
N LEU A 67 2.16 5.06 5.78
CA LEU A 67 2.94 5.03 4.54
C LEU A 67 3.44 6.42 4.18
N GLY A 68 4.70 6.50 3.73
CA GLY A 68 5.34 7.73 3.30
C GLY A 68 5.11 8.01 1.81
N HIS A 69 5.47 9.24 1.37
CA HIS A 69 5.26 9.73 0.01
C HIS A 69 5.90 8.86 -1.07
N LYS A 70 7.02 8.22 -0.77
CA LYS A 70 7.77 7.42 -1.74
C LYS A 70 6.98 6.22 -2.27
N ILE A 71 6.07 5.67 -1.49
CA ILE A 71 5.16 4.61 -1.93
C ILE A 71 4.23 5.11 -3.05
N PHE A 72 3.71 6.34 -2.91
CA PHE A 72 2.86 6.96 -3.93
C PHE A 72 3.63 7.26 -5.22
N GLU A 73 4.88 7.73 -5.10
CA GLU A 73 5.73 7.97 -6.26
C GLU A 73 5.96 6.71 -7.11
N PHE A 74 6.10 5.54 -6.47
CA PHE A 74 6.23 4.28 -7.21
C PHE A 74 4.93 3.85 -7.85
N GLY A 75 3.81 3.99 -7.16
CA GLY A 75 2.49 3.72 -7.73
C GLY A 75 2.20 4.57 -8.97
N ASP A 76 2.52 5.86 -8.90
CA ASP A 76 2.35 6.79 -10.01
C ASP A 76 3.25 6.48 -11.22
N LYS A 77 4.39 5.84 -11.01
CA LYS A 77 5.34 5.43 -12.08
C LYS A 77 5.05 4.04 -12.64
N SER A 78 4.04 3.34 -12.15
CA SER A 78 3.65 2.03 -12.69
C SER A 78 2.94 2.20 -14.03
N ASP A 79 3.68 2.05 -15.13
CA ASP A 79 3.14 2.15 -16.49
C ASP A 79 2.08 1.08 -16.77
N PHE A 80 2.21 -0.10 -16.16
CA PHE A 80 1.22 -1.17 -16.31
C PHE A 80 -0.15 -0.75 -15.77
N LEU A 81 -0.23 -0.23 -14.55
CA LEU A 81 -1.50 0.19 -13.94
C LEU A 81 -2.11 1.37 -14.68
N LYS A 82 -1.28 2.35 -15.10
CA LYS A 82 -1.73 3.50 -15.88
C LYS A 82 -2.30 3.08 -17.24
N SER A 83 -1.60 2.23 -17.96
CA SER A 83 -2.04 1.73 -19.27
C SER A 83 -3.35 0.95 -19.13
N LEU A 84 -3.46 0.06 -18.15
CA LEU A 84 -4.66 -0.72 -17.90
C LEU A 84 -5.85 0.18 -17.55
N THR A 85 -5.67 1.12 -16.63
CA THR A 85 -6.72 2.07 -16.26
C THR A 85 -7.14 2.91 -17.46
N THR A 86 -6.20 3.44 -18.23
CA THR A 86 -6.49 4.27 -19.41
C THR A 86 -7.31 3.50 -20.45
N LEU A 87 -6.97 2.23 -20.70
CA LEU A 87 -7.70 1.39 -21.65
C LEU A 87 -9.12 1.04 -21.19
N CYS A 88 -9.32 0.90 -19.87
CA CYS A 88 -10.58 0.39 -19.33
C CYS A 88 -11.51 1.48 -18.78
N ILE A 89 -11.03 2.71 -18.58
CA ILE A 89 -11.77 3.75 -17.84
C ILE A 89 -13.13 4.05 -18.43
N ASP A 90 -13.26 4.14 -19.75
CA ASP A 90 -14.52 4.47 -20.40
C ASP A 90 -15.51 3.31 -20.29
N HIS A 91 -15.03 2.07 -20.33
CA HIS A 91 -15.86 0.88 -20.14
C HIS A 91 -16.41 0.78 -18.72
N ILE A 92 -15.56 0.99 -17.69
CA ILE A 92 -16.01 0.93 -16.30
C ILE A 92 -16.92 2.11 -15.93
N LYS A 93 -16.73 3.29 -16.54
CA LYS A 93 -17.65 4.43 -16.41
C LYS A 93 -19.02 4.11 -17.00
N SER A 94 -19.05 3.61 -18.22
CA SER A 94 -20.31 3.21 -18.88
C SER A 94 -21.04 2.14 -18.08
N LEU A 95 -20.32 1.12 -17.59
CA LEU A 95 -20.90 0.07 -16.78
C LEU A 95 -21.45 0.60 -15.45
N SER A 96 -20.71 1.48 -14.77
CA SER A 96 -21.17 2.11 -13.54
C SER A 96 -22.44 2.94 -13.73
N GLN A 97 -22.54 3.69 -14.84
CA GLN A 97 -23.73 4.47 -15.18
C GLN A 97 -24.95 3.58 -15.49
N ILE A 98 -24.76 2.51 -16.27
CA ILE A 98 -25.84 1.57 -16.64
C ILE A 98 -26.36 0.84 -15.41
N THR A 99 -25.47 0.33 -14.59
CA THR A 99 -25.83 -0.48 -13.41
C THR A 99 -26.25 0.37 -12.22
N ARG A 100 -25.87 1.65 -12.20
CA ARG A 100 -26.00 2.57 -11.05
C ARG A 100 -25.30 2.05 -9.78
N HIS A 101 -24.20 1.29 -9.97
CA HIS A 101 -23.41 0.72 -8.88
C HIS A 101 -21.93 1.10 -9.04
N ILE A 102 -21.23 1.08 -7.92
CA ILE A 102 -19.77 1.22 -7.92
C ILE A 102 -19.18 0.07 -8.73
N THR A 103 -18.37 0.42 -9.72
CA THR A 103 -17.68 -0.54 -10.58
C THR A 103 -16.19 -0.52 -10.33
N TYR A 104 -15.61 -1.68 -10.16
CA TYR A 104 -14.17 -1.82 -9.90
C TYR A 104 -13.46 -2.41 -11.11
N LEU A 105 -12.26 -1.88 -11.39
CA LEU A 105 -11.27 -2.53 -12.24
C LEU A 105 -10.34 -3.33 -11.34
N ALA A 106 -10.19 -4.62 -11.62
CA ALA A 106 -9.31 -5.48 -10.85
C ALA A 106 -8.54 -6.43 -11.77
N VAL A 107 -7.35 -6.86 -11.31
CA VAL A 107 -6.54 -7.90 -11.93
C VAL A 107 -6.35 -9.06 -10.98
N LEU A 108 -6.18 -10.25 -11.53
CA LEU A 108 -5.84 -11.44 -10.75
C LEU A 108 -4.31 -11.58 -10.72
N GLU A 109 -3.74 -11.55 -9.51
CA GLU A 109 -2.32 -11.75 -9.28
C GLU A 109 -2.11 -12.98 -8.39
N GLY A 110 -1.79 -14.11 -9.02
CA GLY A 110 -1.76 -15.40 -8.33
C GLY A 110 -3.13 -15.72 -7.72
N PRO A 111 -3.22 -16.00 -6.41
CA PRO A 111 -4.50 -16.25 -5.74
C PRO A 111 -5.21 -14.98 -5.25
N HIS A 112 -4.68 -13.81 -5.53
CA HIS A 112 -5.17 -12.53 -4.99
C HIS A 112 -5.85 -11.69 -6.07
N ILE A 113 -6.87 -10.94 -5.68
CA ILE A 113 -7.50 -9.90 -6.49
C ILE A 113 -6.89 -8.56 -6.09
N VAL A 114 -6.33 -7.84 -7.06
CA VAL A 114 -5.79 -6.49 -6.89
C VAL A 114 -6.71 -5.51 -7.57
N TYR A 115 -7.35 -4.65 -6.80
CA TYR A 115 -8.19 -3.57 -7.34
C TYR A 115 -7.32 -2.44 -7.85
N CYS A 116 -7.44 -2.13 -9.14
CA CYS A 116 -6.63 -1.13 -9.83
C CYS A 116 -7.30 0.24 -9.87
N ASP A 117 -8.63 0.25 -9.99
CA ASP A 117 -9.41 1.49 -10.03
C ASP A 117 -10.88 1.23 -9.65
N LYS A 118 -11.64 2.29 -9.38
CA LYS A 118 -13.08 2.22 -9.16
C LYS A 118 -13.77 3.45 -9.73
N VAL A 119 -15.01 3.28 -10.15
CA VAL A 119 -15.89 4.36 -10.58
C VAL A 119 -17.17 4.31 -9.75
N ASP A 120 -17.47 5.43 -9.12
CA ASP A 120 -18.73 5.65 -8.42
C ASP A 120 -19.67 6.44 -9.34
N PRO A 121 -20.92 5.98 -9.58
CA PRO A 121 -21.87 6.69 -10.42
C PRO A 121 -22.28 8.06 -9.84
N SER A 122 -22.11 8.30 -8.54
CA SER A 122 -22.37 9.59 -7.89
C SER A 122 -21.28 10.64 -8.16
N GLY A 123 -20.14 10.24 -8.73
CA GLY A 123 -19.01 11.13 -9.03
C GLY A 123 -18.09 11.42 -7.86
N GLU A 124 -18.27 10.77 -6.72
CA GLU A 124 -17.34 10.89 -5.59
C GLU A 124 -16.02 10.16 -5.89
N ASN A 125 -14.94 10.93 -5.89
CA ASN A 125 -13.59 10.40 -6.04
C ASN A 125 -13.18 9.60 -4.80
N ALA A 126 -13.09 8.30 -4.96
CA ALA A 126 -12.56 7.44 -3.92
C ALA A 126 -11.10 7.05 -4.22
N PRO A 127 -10.30 6.77 -3.18
CA PRO A 127 -8.88 6.46 -3.34
C PRO A 127 -8.65 5.22 -4.21
N ARG A 128 -7.63 5.30 -5.06
CA ARG A 128 -7.18 4.25 -5.98
C ARG A 128 -6.41 3.18 -5.22
N ALA A 129 -6.67 1.92 -5.55
CA ALA A 129 -5.99 0.71 -5.13
C ALA A 129 -6.23 0.19 -3.70
N PHE A 130 -6.95 -0.93 -3.62
CA PHE A 130 -7.01 -1.79 -2.44
C PHE A 130 -6.73 -3.24 -2.83
N ARG A 131 -5.99 -3.95 -1.97
CA ARG A 131 -5.81 -5.40 -2.02
C ARG A 131 -6.68 -6.04 -0.92
N MET A 132 -7.52 -6.99 -1.29
CA MET A 132 -8.13 -7.93 -0.35
C MET A 132 -7.49 -9.30 -0.49
#